data_72dc09cccc1d24da9f0203c644589379
#
_entry.id   72dc09cccc1d24da9f0203c644589379
#
_cell.length_a   1.000
_cell.length_b   1.000
_cell.length_c   1.000
_cell.angle_alpha   90.00
_cell.angle_beta   90.00
_cell.angle_gamma   90.00
#
_symmetry.space_group_name_H-M   'P 1'
#
loop_
_entity.id
_entity.type
_entity.pdbx_description
1 polymer ?
#
loop_
_entity_poly.entity_id
_entity_poly.type
_entity_poly.pdbx_seq_one_letter_code
_entity_poly.pdbx_strand_id
1 'polypeptide(L)'
;AGRRSVRKYRSTAVPPEILLAGAKPTIHHRSVDFPPIFNRCQEMLRKAFCSSSPVAVLAGSGTSAVEASMVSLIAPGEKVISLNSGKFGERWCKVAQAYGMQLVQVNVEWGKGVGAETFAPLLKQHPDAKAIVVTQCETSTGVVNDIQSIASLTRQSGTLLIVDAVSAFLAEPME
;
A
#
# COMPACT_ATOMS: atom_id res chain seq x y z
N ALA A 1 31.17 -24.67 17.28
CA ALA A 1 30.15 -24.62 16.23
C ALA A 1 28.89 -23.97 16.81
N GLY A 2 28.75 -22.66 16.64
CA GLY A 2 27.61 -21.88 17.14
C GLY A 2 26.35 -22.20 16.34
N ARG A 3 25.33 -22.70 17.03
CA ARG A 3 23.98 -22.82 16.46
C ARG A 3 23.47 -21.43 16.11
N ARG A 4 23.41 -21.09 14.81
CA ARG A 4 22.57 -20.00 14.34
C ARG A 4 21.13 -20.38 14.66
N SER A 5 20.55 -19.77 15.71
CA SER A 5 19.10 -19.87 15.94
C SER A 5 18.42 -19.22 14.71
N VAL A 6 17.75 -20.02 13.93
CA VAL A 6 16.86 -19.55 12.88
C VAL A 6 15.75 -18.79 13.58
N ARG A 7 15.84 -17.47 13.62
CA ARG A 7 14.75 -16.60 14.09
C ARG A 7 13.62 -16.65 13.06
N LYS A 8 12.84 -17.72 13.11
CA LYS A 8 11.58 -17.81 12.38
C LYS A 8 10.63 -16.74 12.94
N TYR A 9 10.12 -15.88 12.07
CA TYR A 9 9.03 -14.93 12.35
C TYR A 9 9.32 -13.82 13.39
N ARG A 10 10.35 -13.02 13.18
CA ARG A 10 10.47 -11.76 13.90
C ARG A 10 10.17 -10.60 12.96
N SER A 11 9.09 -9.89 13.27
CA SER A 11 8.92 -8.50 12.83
C SER A 11 10.15 -7.68 13.19
N THR A 12 10.39 -6.56 12.51
CA THR A 12 11.44 -5.61 12.86
C THR A 12 11.36 -5.26 14.35
N ALA A 13 12.47 -5.33 15.06
CA ALA A 13 12.50 -4.99 16.48
C ALA A 13 12.14 -3.51 16.65
N VAL A 14 11.17 -3.22 17.50
CA VAL A 14 10.82 -1.83 17.83
C VAL A 14 11.91 -1.27 18.76
N PRO A 15 12.48 -0.08 18.46
CA PRO A 15 13.46 0.55 19.33
C PRO A 15 12.93 0.77 20.75
N PRO A 16 13.78 0.61 21.80
CA PRO A 16 13.35 0.72 23.20
C PRO A 16 12.66 2.05 23.52
N GLU A 17 13.11 3.16 22.97
CA GLU A 17 12.55 4.49 23.16
C GLU A 17 11.11 4.59 22.62
N ILE A 18 10.79 3.87 21.54
CA ILE A 18 9.43 3.81 20.97
C ILE A 18 8.53 2.97 21.87
N LEU A 19 9.03 1.83 22.39
CA LEU A 19 8.30 1.01 23.34
C LEU A 19 7.98 1.80 24.61
N LEU A 20 8.96 2.56 25.14
CA LEU A 20 8.77 3.42 26.32
C LEU A 20 7.78 4.56 26.05
N ALA A 21 7.76 5.12 24.83
CA ALA A 21 6.74 6.11 24.45
C ALA A 21 5.32 5.51 24.49
N GLY A 22 5.17 4.26 24.02
CA GLY A 22 3.89 3.53 24.06
C GLY A 22 3.45 3.12 25.48
N ALA A 23 4.38 3.05 26.43
CA ALA A 23 4.09 2.73 27.83
C ALA A 23 3.58 3.93 28.66
N LYS A 24 3.62 5.15 28.10
CA LYS A 24 3.10 6.35 28.78
C LYS A 24 1.57 6.31 28.86
N PRO A 25 0.96 7.01 29.88
CA PRO A 25 -0.48 7.14 29.96
C PRO A 25 -1.08 7.68 28.67
N THR A 26 -2.20 7.10 28.25
CA THR A 26 -2.91 7.54 27.05
C THR A 26 -3.51 8.93 27.24
N ILE A 27 -3.27 9.81 26.28
CA ILE A 27 -3.86 11.15 26.27
C ILE A 27 -5.24 11.08 25.60
N HIS A 28 -6.23 11.69 26.24
CA HIS A 28 -7.57 11.74 25.66
C HIS A 28 -7.59 12.62 24.41
N HIS A 29 -8.20 12.13 23.32
CA HIS A 29 -8.23 12.79 22.01
C HIS A 29 -8.88 14.20 22.00
N ARG A 30 -9.66 14.55 23.05
CA ARG A 30 -10.27 15.88 23.24
C ARG A 30 -9.50 16.77 24.21
N SER A 31 -8.35 16.32 24.74
CA SER A 31 -7.51 17.17 25.59
C SER A 31 -6.78 18.21 24.74
N VAL A 32 -6.39 19.32 25.38
CA VAL A 32 -5.60 20.38 24.75
C VAL A 32 -4.21 19.91 24.31
N ASP A 33 -3.73 18.83 24.89
CA ASP A 33 -2.40 18.26 24.61
C ASP A 33 -2.39 17.36 23.35
N PHE A 34 -3.56 16.88 22.89
CA PHE A 34 -3.64 15.96 21.76
C PHE A 34 -3.37 16.65 20.40
N PRO A 35 -3.96 17.80 20.05
CA PRO A 35 -3.77 18.43 18.75
C PRO A 35 -2.31 18.72 18.40
N PRO A 36 -1.44 19.23 19.31
CA PRO A 36 -0.03 19.43 19.00
C PRO A 36 0.70 18.13 18.60
N ILE A 37 0.41 17.03 19.29
CA ILE A 37 1.01 15.72 18.99
C ILE A 37 0.52 15.22 17.64
N PHE A 38 -0.79 15.27 17.40
CA PHE A 38 -1.39 14.83 16.14
C PHE A 38 -0.87 15.63 14.94
N ASN A 39 -0.82 16.96 15.05
CA ASN A 39 -0.32 17.84 13.99
C ASN A 39 1.14 17.54 13.66
N ARG A 40 1.98 17.33 14.67
CA ARG A 40 3.37 16.91 14.45
C ARG A 40 3.48 15.57 13.76
N CYS A 41 2.66 14.58 14.12
CA CYS A 41 2.60 13.30 13.42
C CYS A 41 2.20 13.49 11.94
N GLN A 42 1.19 14.34 11.67
CA GLN A 42 0.76 14.65 10.30
C GLN A 42 1.87 15.32 9.48
N GLU A 43 2.65 16.23 10.05
CA GLU A 43 3.79 16.85 9.38
C GLU A 43 4.87 15.82 9.04
N MET A 44 5.19 14.93 9.97
CA MET A 44 6.18 13.88 9.76
C MET A 44 5.70 12.87 8.70
N LEU A 45 4.44 12.46 8.74
CA LEU A 45 3.85 11.56 7.76
C LEU A 45 3.85 12.17 6.36
N ARG A 46 3.45 13.44 6.21
CA ARG A 46 3.52 14.13 4.91
C ARG A 46 4.93 14.15 4.34
N LYS A 47 5.95 14.38 5.18
CA LYS A 47 7.36 14.29 4.74
C LYS A 47 7.72 12.87 4.31
N ALA A 48 7.32 11.85 5.09
CA ALA A 48 7.61 10.46 4.77
C ALA A 48 6.91 9.99 3.48
N PHE A 49 5.70 10.49 3.20
CA PHE A 49 4.95 10.20 1.97
C PHE A 49 5.25 11.17 0.81
N CYS A 50 6.19 12.10 0.95
CA CYS A 50 6.48 13.14 -0.04
C CYS A 50 5.21 13.85 -0.53
N SER A 51 4.26 14.14 0.38
CA SER A 51 2.92 14.65 0.06
C SER A 51 2.62 15.94 0.81
N SER A 52 1.89 16.84 0.16
CA SER A 52 1.28 18.03 0.79
C SER A 52 -0.09 17.75 1.40
N SER A 53 -0.73 16.64 1.01
CA SER A 53 -2.06 16.24 1.47
C SER A 53 -2.01 15.64 2.88
N PRO A 54 -3.11 15.72 3.66
CA PRO A 54 -3.23 15.01 4.92
C PRO A 54 -3.09 13.49 4.73
N VAL A 55 -2.47 12.82 5.70
CA VAL A 55 -2.35 11.37 5.73
C VAL A 55 -3.40 10.79 6.65
N ALA A 56 -4.29 9.95 6.13
CA ALA A 56 -5.27 9.24 6.94
C ALA A 56 -4.58 8.14 7.76
N VAL A 57 -4.77 8.20 9.09
CA VAL A 57 -4.24 7.19 10.01
C VAL A 57 -5.40 6.33 10.49
N LEU A 58 -5.38 5.05 10.14
CA LEU A 58 -6.40 4.09 10.52
C LEU A 58 -5.87 3.15 11.60
N ALA A 59 -6.67 2.92 12.64
CA ALA A 59 -6.40 1.87 13.61
C ALA A 59 -6.82 0.52 13.01
N GLY A 60 -5.86 -0.20 12.42
CA GLY A 60 -6.14 -1.46 11.74
C GLY A 60 -4.90 -2.08 11.11
N SER A 61 -5.11 -3.13 10.33
CA SER A 61 -4.04 -3.78 9.56
C SER A 61 -3.80 -3.05 8.23
N GLY A 62 -2.68 -3.38 7.53
CA GLY A 62 -2.45 -2.90 6.16
C GLY A 62 -3.59 -3.27 5.20
N THR A 63 -4.28 -4.38 5.43
CA THR A 63 -5.49 -4.76 4.67
C THR A 63 -6.57 -3.70 4.80
N SER A 64 -6.83 -3.19 6.02
CA SER A 64 -7.84 -2.14 6.25
C SER A 64 -7.51 -0.85 5.50
N ALA A 65 -6.22 -0.50 5.39
CA ALA A 65 -5.81 0.71 4.68
C ALA A 65 -6.02 0.60 3.15
N VAL A 66 -5.65 -0.54 2.55
CA VAL A 66 -5.87 -0.75 1.11
C VAL A 66 -7.35 -0.92 0.80
N GLU A 67 -8.09 -1.65 1.62
CA GLU A 67 -9.54 -1.77 1.51
C GLU A 67 -10.22 -0.40 1.56
N ALA A 68 -9.87 0.42 2.56
CA ALA A 68 -10.38 1.79 2.68
C ALA A 68 -10.04 2.65 1.44
N SER A 69 -8.81 2.53 0.91
CA SER A 69 -8.40 3.24 -0.30
C SER A 69 -9.24 2.82 -1.50
N MET A 70 -9.42 1.52 -1.70
CA MET A 70 -10.19 0.99 -2.84
C MET A 70 -11.65 1.42 -2.77
N VAL A 71 -12.33 1.22 -1.63
CA VAL A 71 -13.77 1.52 -1.51
C VAL A 71 -14.06 3.03 -1.48
N SER A 72 -13.07 3.85 -1.13
CA SER A 72 -13.22 5.32 -1.15
C SER A 72 -13.05 5.91 -2.56
N LEU A 73 -12.34 5.22 -3.44
CA LEU A 73 -11.95 5.73 -4.76
C LEU A 73 -12.66 5.03 -5.92
N ILE A 74 -13.20 3.83 -5.70
CA ILE A 74 -13.77 2.97 -6.73
C ILE A 74 -15.17 2.55 -6.28
N ALA A 75 -16.19 2.95 -7.02
CA ALA A 75 -17.57 2.55 -6.74
C ALA A 75 -17.86 1.11 -7.21
N PRO A 76 -18.87 0.42 -6.64
CA PRO A 76 -19.36 -0.83 -7.18
C PRO A 76 -19.71 -0.67 -8.68
N GLY A 77 -19.28 -1.63 -9.50
CA GLY A 77 -19.47 -1.61 -10.95
C GLY A 77 -18.40 -0.83 -11.72
N GLU A 78 -17.57 -0.01 -11.08
CA GLU A 78 -16.41 0.59 -11.75
C GLU A 78 -15.29 -0.44 -11.95
N LYS A 79 -14.51 -0.26 -13.01
CA LYS A 79 -13.47 -1.20 -13.42
C LYS A 79 -12.15 -0.91 -12.71
N VAL A 80 -11.52 -1.97 -12.20
CA VAL A 80 -10.21 -1.94 -11.55
C VAL A 80 -9.30 -3.00 -12.16
N ILE A 81 -8.05 -2.61 -12.46
CA ILE A 81 -6.99 -3.54 -12.89
C ILE A 81 -6.15 -3.85 -11.66
N SER A 82 -6.09 -5.11 -11.23
CA SER A 82 -5.35 -5.51 -10.02
C SER A 82 -4.30 -6.56 -10.31
N LEU A 83 -3.06 -6.28 -9.88
CA LEU A 83 -1.94 -7.20 -10.03
C LEU A 83 -2.02 -8.33 -9.00
N ASN A 84 -1.99 -9.57 -9.49
CA ASN A 84 -1.84 -10.78 -8.70
C ASN A 84 -0.45 -11.37 -8.93
N SER A 85 0.54 -10.93 -8.14
CA SER A 85 1.93 -11.39 -8.18
C SER A 85 2.33 -12.16 -6.91
N GLY A 86 1.38 -12.43 -6.02
CA GLY A 86 1.57 -13.14 -4.77
C GLY A 86 0.38 -13.02 -3.84
N LYS A 87 0.58 -13.34 -2.56
CA LYS A 87 -0.50 -13.41 -1.54
C LYS A 87 -1.18 -12.07 -1.27
N PHE A 88 -0.45 -10.96 -1.36
CA PHE A 88 -1.05 -9.64 -1.15
C PHE A 88 -1.77 -9.16 -2.41
N GLY A 89 -1.19 -9.34 -3.60
CA GLY A 89 -1.89 -9.09 -4.85
C GLY A 89 -3.19 -9.91 -4.99
N GLU A 90 -3.18 -11.20 -4.63
CA GLU A 90 -4.38 -12.04 -4.56
C GLU A 90 -5.45 -11.44 -3.63
N ARG A 91 -5.03 -10.85 -2.50
CA ARG A 91 -5.94 -10.23 -1.53
C ARG A 91 -6.67 -9.01 -2.11
N TRP A 92 -5.96 -8.16 -2.85
CA TRP A 92 -6.57 -6.98 -3.48
C TRP A 92 -7.58 -7.37 -4.55
N CYS A 93 -7.31 -8.44 -5.30
CA CYS A 93 -8.29 -8.99 -6.23
C CYS A 93 -9.57 -9.45 -5.49
N LYS A 94 -9.43 -10.11 -4.34
CA LYS A 94 -10.57 -10.52 -3.51
C LYS A 94 -11.36 -9.33 -2.93
N VAL A 95 -10.66 -8.28 -2.52
CA VAL A 95 -11.33 -7.03 -2.08
C VAL A 95 -12.16 -6.44 -3.21
N ALA A 96 -11.59 -6.29 -4.41
CA ALA A 96 -12.33 -5.78 -5.56
C ALA A 96 -13.61 -6.59 -5.85
N GLN A 97 -13.52 -7.92 -5.80
CA GLN A 97 -14.67 -8.81 -5.99
C GLN A 97 -15.71 -8.66 -4.89
N ALA A 98 -15.27 -8.60 -3.62
CA ALA A 98 -16.16 -8.50 -2.47
C ALA A 98 -16.99 -7.20 -2.47
N TYR A 99 -16.43 -6.11 -3.00
CA TYR A 99 -17.10 -4.82 -3.12
C TYR A 99 -17.78 -4.57 -4.48
N GLY A 100 -17.93 -5.62 -5.30
CA GLY A 100 -18.65 -5.54 -6.57
C GLY A 100 -18.00 -4.69 -7.65
N MET A 101 -16.67 -4.50 -7.59
CA MET A 101 -15.91 -3.83 -8.63
C MET A 101 -15.75 -4.77 -9.83
N GLN A 102 -15.67 -4.21 -11.05
CA GLN A 102 -15.35 -4.98 -12.25
C GLN A 102 -13.85 -5.26 -12.30
N LEU A 103 -13.44 -6.43 -11.82
CA LEU A 103 -12.04 -6.81 -11.71
C LEU A 103 -11.44 -7.27 -13.04
N VAL A 104 -10.40 -6.59 -13.51
CA VAL A 104 -9.44 -7.09 -14.50
C VAL A 104 -8.21 -7.59 -13.74
N GLN A 105 -8.15 -8.91 -13.54
CA GLN A 105 -7.06 -9.53 -12.78
C GLN A 105 -5.86 -9.79 -13.68
N VAL A 106 -4.70 -9.27 -13.30
CA VAL A 106 -3.42 -9.47 -13.99
C VAL A 106 -2.62 -10.53 -13.24
N ASN A 107 -2.60 -11.74 -13.77
CA ASN A 107 -1.83 -12.82 -13.18
C ASN A 107 -0.42 -12.84 -13.76
N VAL A 108 0.57 -12.81 -12.89
CA VAL A 108 1.98 -13.02 -13.24
C VAL A 108 2.55 -14.17 -12.44
N GLU A 109 3.59 -14.79 -12.98
CA GLU A 109 4.30 -15.85 -12.27
C GLU A 109 4.90 -15.27 -10.97
N TRP A 110 4.67 -15.95 -9.87
CA TRP A 110 5.20 -15.53 -8.59
C TRP A 110 6.74 -15.52 -8.61
N GLY A 111 7.32 -14.43 -8.14
CA GLY A 111 8.75 -14.21 -8.21
C GLY A 111 9.18 -13.33 -9.40
N LYS A 112 8.26 -12.92 -10.27
CA LYS A 112 8.52 -11.97 -11.36
C LYS A 112 7.97 -10.58 -11.04
N GLY A 113 8.82 -9.56 -11.16
CA GLY A 113 8.44 -8.16 -11.10
C GLY A 113 7.84 -7.68 -12.42
N VAL A 114 7.01 -6.64 -12.34
CA VAL A 114 6.37 -6.02 -13.50
C VAL A 114 6.54 -4.50 -13.47
N GLY A 115 6.39 -3.88 -14.63
CA GLY A 115 6.40 -2.44 -14.83
C GLY A 115 5.28 -2.00 -15.76
N ALA A 116 5.44 -0.80 -16.35
CA ALA A 116 4.45 -0.20 -17.24
C ALA A 116 4.08 -1.08 -18.45
N GLU A 117 5.02 -1.87 -18.97
CA GLU A 117 4.84 -2.77 -20.11
C GLU A 117 3.71 -3.78 -19.90
N THR A 118 3.48 -4.20 -18.65
CA THR A 118 2.39 -5.10 -18.30
C THR A 118 1.02 -4.42 -18.37
N PHE A 119 0.94 -3.15 -17.99
CA PHE A 119 -0.33 -2.43 -17.87
C PHE A 119 -0.70 -1.61 -19.11
N ALA A 120 0.27 -1.18 -19.91
CA ALA A 120 0.00 -0.36 -21.10
C ALA A 120 -0.98 -0.98 -22.11
N PRO A 121 -0.89 -2.28 -22.47
CA PRO A 121 -1.88 -2.91 -23.33
C PRO A 121 -3.26 -3.04 -22.66
N LEU A 122 -3.30 -3.24 -21.33
CA LEU A 122 -4.54 -3.37 -20.59
C LEU A 122 -5.30 -2.04 -20.50
N LEU A 123 -4.60 -0.92 -20.30
CA LEU A 123 -5.24 0.40 -20.32
C LEU A 123 -5.79 0.76 -21.69
N LYS A 124 -5.17 0.28 -22.79
CA LYS A 124 -5.74 0.44 -24.13
C LYS A 124 -7.01 -0.39 -24.33
N GLN A 125 -7.07 -1.60 -23.75
CA GLN A 125 -8.24 -2.48 -23.81
C GLN A 125 -9.35 -2.04 -22.87
N HIS A 126 -9.00 -1.39 -21.77
CA HIS A 126 -9.89 -0.94 -20.71
C HIS A 126 -9.69 0.55 -20.40
N PRO A 127 -10.01 1.45 -21.38
CA PRO A 127 -9.82 2.89 -21.19
C PRO A 127 -10.73 3.48 -20.10
N ASP A 128 -11.74 2.73 -19.69
CA ASP A 128 -12.67 3.02 -18.60
C ASP A 128 -12.20 2.52 -17.23
N ALA A 129 -10.98 1.95 -17.14
CA ALA A 129 -10.44 1.51 -15.86
C ALA A 129 -10.21 2.69 -14.91
N LYS A 130 -10.87 2.65 -13.76
CA LYS A 130 -10.80 3.70 -12.74
C LYS A 130 -9.45 3.74 -12.05
N ALA A 131 -8.89 2.56 -11.74
CA ALA A 131 -7.64 2.44 -11.01
C ALA A 131 -6.84 1.20 -11.43
N ILE A 132 -5.51 1.28 -11.22
CA ILE A 132 -4.61 0.14 -11.12
C ILE A 132 -4.25 -0.05 -9.65
N VAL A 133 -4.30 -1.29 -9.14
CA VAL A 133 -3.91 -1.65 -7.77
C VAL A 133 -2.69 -2.57 -7.83
N VAL A 134 -1.61 -2.19 -7.16
CA VAL A 134 -0.32 -2.90 -7.18
C VAL A 134 0.29 -2.94 -5.79
N THR A 135 0.84 -4.08 -5.40
CA THR A 135 1.76 -4.19 -4.24
C THR A 135 3.16 -3.84 -4.69
N GLN A 136 3.80 -2.82 -4.13
CA GLN A 136 5.16 -2.40 -4.51
C GLN A 136 6.18 -3.49 -4.21
N CYS A 137 6.22 -3.99 -2.99
CA CYS A 137 7.02 -5.15 -2.62
C CYS A 137 6.11 -6.29 -2.19
N GLU A 138 5.94 -7.28 -3.04
CA GLU A 138 5.17 -8.48 -2.73
C GLU A 138 5.91 -9.33 -1.69
N THR A 139 5.52 -9.19 -0.44
CA THR A 139 6.22 -9.79 0.71
C THR A 139 6.30 -11.31 0.64
N SER A 140 5.30 -11.96 0.04
CA SER A 140 5.25 -13.41 -0.07
C SER A 140 6.29 -14.00 -1.03
N THR A 141 6.79 -13.18 -1.95
CA THR A 141 7.78 -13.58 -2.96
C THR A 141 9.08 -12.80 -2.89
N GLY A 142 9.10 -11.66 -2.17
CA GLY A 142 10.24 -10.75 -2.06
C GLY A 142 10.50 -9.93 -3.33
N VAL A 143 9.53 -9.83 -4.23
CA VAL A 143 9.67 -9.13 -5.50
C VAL A 143 9.23 -7.67 -5.38
N VAL A 144 10.02 -6.77 -5.93
CA VAL A 144 9.70 -5.34 -6.06
C VAL A 144 9.20 -5.07 -7.48
N ASN A 145 8.04 -4.43 -7.60
CA ASN A 145 7.46 -3.99 -8.86
C ASN A 145 7.89 -2.55 -9.17
N ASP A 146 8.07 -2.21 -10.45
CA ASP A 146 8.48 -0.89 -10.91
C ASP A 146 7.32 0.10 -10.85
N ILE A 147 7.07 0.64 -9.65
CA ILE A 147 5.99 1.60 -9.40
C ILE A 147 6.21 2.90 -10.15
N GLN A 148 7.45 3.33 -10.36
CA GLN A 148 7.76 4.59 -11.02
C GLN A 148 7.31 4.57 -12.50
N SER A 149 7.59 3.49 -13.22
CA SER A 149 7.11 3.34 -14.61
C SER A 149 5.59 3.23 -14.67
N ILE A 150 4.96 2.49 -13.75
CA ILE A 150 3.52 2.35 -13.67
C ILE A 150 2.86 3.71 -13.35
N ALA A 151 3.42 4.49 -12.42
CA ALA A 151 2.92 5.82 -12.07
C ALA A 151 3.01 6.78 -13.26
N SER A 152 4.09 6.72 -14.03
CA SER A 152 4.25 7.51 -15.25
C SER A 152 3.17 7.18 -16.29
N LEU A 153 2.87 5.90 -16.46
CA LEU A 153 1.82 5.43 -17.35
C LEU A 153 0.42 5.87 -16.88
N THR A 154 0.11 5.74 -15.60
CA THR A 154 -1.21 6.11 -15.06
C THR A 154 -1.45 7.61 -15.09
N ARG A 155 -0.42 8.44 -14.89
CA ARG A 155 -0.52 9.90 -15.08
C ARG A 155 -0.90 10.28 -16.50
N GLN A 156 -0.38 9.58 -17.50
CA GLN A 156 -0.69 9.84 -18.91
C GLN A 156 -2.11 9.41 -19.29
N SER A 157 -2.63 8.35 -18.70
CA SER A 157 -3.98 7.83 -18.98
C SER A 157 -5.08 8.47 -18.13
N GLY A 158 -4.73 9.21 -17.06
CA GLY A 158 -5.70 9.72 -16.08
C GLY A 158 -6.29 8.65 -15.16
N THR A 159 -5.73 7.43 -15.16
CA THR A 159 -6.14 6.33 -14.29
C THR A 159 -5.50 6.50 -12.91
N LEU A 160 -6.21 6.19 -11.83
CA LEU A 160 -5.65 6.22 -10.49
C LEU A 160 -4.65 5.07 -10.29
N LEU A 161 -3.62 5.30 -9.48
CA LEU A 161 -2.70 4.25 -9.02
C LEU A 161 -2.82 4.11 -7.52
N ILE A 162 -3.24 2.93 -7.06
CA ILE A 162 -3.30 2.55 -5.63
C ILE A 162 -2.15 1.60 -5.36
N VAL A 163 -1.25 2.00 -4.46
CA VAL A 163 -0.03 1.24 -4.15
C VAL A 163 -0.07 0.74 -2.71
N ASP A 164 -0.01 -0.57 -2.54
CA ASP A 164 0.32 -1.19 -1.26
C ASP A 164 1.84 -1.16 -1.08
N ALA A 165 2.32 -0.29 -0.21
CA ALA A 165 3.75 -0.13 0.09
C ALA A 165 4.13 -0.63 1.49
N VAL A 166 3.33 -1.47 2.13
CA VAL A 166 3.55 -1.93 3.52
C VAL A 166 4.97 -2.46 3.73
N SER A 167 5.51 -3.23 2.79
CA SER A 167 6.85 -3.82 2.89
C SER A 167 7.94 -3.00 2.19
N ALA A 168 7.58 -1.95 1.46
CA ALA A 168 8.52 -1.10 0.72
C ALA A 168 8.67 0.29 1.33
N PHE A 169 7.69 0.78 2.09
CA PHE A 169 7.66 2.13 2.62
C PHE A 169 8.92 2.45 3.44
N LEU A 170 9.61 3.52 3.08
CA LEU A 170 10.90 3.95 3.63
C LEU A 170 12.07 2.96 3.45
N ALA A 171 11.85 1.81 2.80
CA ALA A 171 12.90 0.85 2.45
C ALA A 171 13.31 0.98 0.97
N GLU A 172 12.38 1.36 0.12
CA GLU A 172 12.57 1.64 -1.30
C GLU A 172 12.27 3.11 -1.58
N PRO A 173 12.93 3.75 -2.56
CA PRO A 173 12.62 5.12 -2.97
C PRO A 173 11.15 5.27 -3.39
N MET A 174 10.53 6.36 -2.94
CA MET A 174 9.18 6.77 -3.34
C MET A 174 9.26 8.24 -3.75
N GLU A 175 9.49 8.49 -5.03
CA GLU A 175 9.55 9.84 -5.63
C GLU A 175 8.33 10.13 -6.51
#